data_58523763bf8fa5fd30ee130e0bc8bfed
#
_entry.id   58523763bf8fa5fd30ee130e0bc8bfed
#
_cell.length_a   1.000
_cell.length_b   1.000
_cell.length_c   1.000
_cell.angle_alpha   90.00
_cell.angle_beta   90.00
_cell.angle_gamma   90.00
#
_symmetry.space_group_name_H-M   'P 1'
#
loop_
_entity.id
_entity.type
_entity.pdbx_description
1 polymer ?
#
loop_
_entity_poly.entity_id
_entity_poly.type
_entity_poly.pdbx_seq_one_letter_code
_entity_poly.pdbx_strand_id
1 'polypeptide(L)'
;MDRRQFLLTASSALAAAGAPSLAHAQSVPARVGFIPVVGTAPFFVAYGEGWLKQAGLDVSLTTFESGPNMIQALASGTIDIYIAGVAPLAVARSRGVDVRVVAATATGENVVVAAPSLAKYFTAGTSAAAALKAFRAAVGKPARLATQPAGSVPNTTLQYWLWEVAKVDKADVEIVPMGIDATQQAILAGAVDGGSVREPALTIIQDRNPAIKLIAGGEDVFPGQPGTVVAVSGAFITKNPQAVQQLVNGLVRAANLIAKTPDKAVPHLAAALGKGIVEPAIIAKALVSPASKFEIDPRKIIEPSRAMQAYQVKLGSLEKELPFDGLFETQYYERAIKG
;
A
#
# COMPACT_ATOMS: atom_id res chain seq x y z
N MET A 1 67.71 -24.89 -44.77
CA MET A 1 66.49 -24.51 -44.02
C MET A 1 65.60 -25.71 -43.93
N ASP A 2 65.47 -26.23 -42.77
CA ASP A 2 65.04 -27.61 -42.49
C ASP A 2 63.49 -27.71 -42.41
N ARG A 3 62.95 -28.66 -43.13
CA ARG A 3 61.49 -28.90 -43.23
C ARG A 3 60.80 -29.28 -41.91
N ARG A 4 61.56 -29.33 -40.80
CA ARG A 4 61.06 -29.75 -39.48
C ARG A 4 60.59 -28.58 -38.61
N GLN A 5 60.83 -27.33 -38.97
CA GLN A 5 60.44 -26.14 -38.18
C GLN A 5 59.06 -25.56 -38.55
N PHE A 6 58.40 -26.04 -39.63
CA PHE A 6 57.11 -25.53 -40.11
C PHE A 6 55.90 -26.24 -39.52
N LEU A 7 56.10 -27.29 -38.74
CA LEU A 7 54.97 -28.08 -38.17
C LEU A 7 54.71 -27.83 -36.67
N LEU A 8 55.44 -26.91 -36.02
CA LEU A 8 55.25 -26.62 -34.60
C LEU A 8 54.59 -25.27 -34.28
N THR A 9 54.18 -24.52 -35.30
CA THR A 9 53.54 -23.20 -35.13
C THR A 9 52.03 -23.20 -35.48
N ALA A 10 51.43 -24.33 -35.84
CA ALA A 10 50.02 -24.42 -36.24
C ALA A 10 49.08 -24.95 -35.16
N SER A 11 49.54 -25.24 -33.94
CA SER A 11 48.68 -25.89 -32.88
C SER A 11 48.31 -24.99 -31.70
N SER A 12 48.58 -23.71 -31.74
CA SER A 12 48.31 -22.77 -30.59
C SER A 12 47.18 -21.77 -30.83
N ALA A 13 46.41 -21.90 -31.95
CA ALA A 13 45.40 -20.89 -32.34
C ALA A 13 43.97 -21.35 -32.20
N LEU A 14 43.66 -22.50 -31.59
CA LEU A 14 42.27 -23.05 -31.51
C LEU A 14 41.76 -23.23 -30.08
N ALA A 15 42.32 -22.60 -29.06
CA ALA A 15 41.84 -22.73 -27.67
C ALA A 15 41.23 -21.44 -27.08
N ALA A 16 40.88 -20.46 -27.94
CA ALA A 16 40.29 -19.19 -27.48
C ALA A 16 38.82 -19.00 -27.92
N ALA A 17 38.12 -20.06 -28.35
CA ALA A 17 36.73 -19.97 -28.75
C ALA A 17 35.87 -20.79 -27.79
N GLY A 18 35.34 -20.19 -26.71
CA GLY A 18 34.32 -20.84 -25.90
C GLY A 18 34.27 -20.54 -24.43
N ALA A 19 34.69 -19.37 -23.96
CA ALA A 19 34.17 -18.89 -22.68
C ALA A 19 32.72 -18.45 -22.94
N PRO A 20 31.69 -19.08 -22.35
CA PRO A 20 30.37 -18.49 -22.39
C PRO A 20 30.50 -17.12 -21.73
N SER A 21 30.34 -16.06 -22.49
CA SER A 21 30.11 -14.74 -21.90
C SER A 21 28.89 -14.94 -20.99
N LEU A 22 29.10 -14.89 -19.68
CA LEU A 22 28.02 -14.66 -18.73
C LEU A 22 27.41 -13.33 -19.16
N ALA A 23 26.46 -13.39 -20.09
CA ALA A 23 25.61 -12.26 -20.40
C ALA A 23 25.00 -11.86 -19.06
N HIS A 24 25.55 -10.83 -18.45
CA HIS A 24 24.88 -10.19 -17.31
C HIS A 24 23.54 -9.76 -17.86
N ALA A 25 22.49 -10.52 -17.52
CA ALA A 25 21.13 -10.14 -17.86
C ALA A 25 20.98 -8.69 -17.38
N GLN A 26 20.80 -7.77 -18.35
CA GLN A 26 20.73 -6.35 -18.07
C GLN A 26 19.59 -6.16 -17.07
N SER A 27 19.89 -5.61 -15.89
CA SER A 27 18.89 -5.40 -14.85
C SER A 27 17.81 -4.45 -15.38
N VAL A 28 16.56 -4.74 -15.07
CA VAL A 28 15.40 -3.94 -15.47
C VAL A 28 15.21 -2.83 -14.45
N PRO A 29 15.42 -1.56 -14.82
CA PRO A 29 15.12 -0.44 -13.93
C PRO A 29 13.62 -0.44 -13.57
N ALA A 30 13.30 -0.37 -12.28
CA ALA A 30 11.94 -0.37 -11.75
C ALA A 30 11.78 0.81 -10.76
N ARG A 31 11.10 1.87 -11.21
CA ARG A 31 10.86 3.07 -10.40
C ARG A 31 9.58 2.87 -9.60
N VAL A 32 9.72 2.77 -8.28
CA VAL A 32 8.63 2.42 -7.36
C VAL A 32 8.23 3.63 -6.54
N GLY A 33 6.97 4.03 -6.66
CA GLY A 33 6.33 4.96 -5.73
C GLY A 33 5.58 4.19 -4.65
N PHE A 34 5.71 4.63 -3.40
CA PHE A 34 5.03 3.99 -2.28
C PHE A 34 4.60 4.99 -1.20
N ILE A 35 3.65 4.57 -0.37
CA ILE A 35 3.25 5.27 0.86
C ILE A 35 3.83 4.54 2.08
N PRO A 36 4.23 5.27 3.16
CA PRO A 36 4.91 4.68 4.31
C PRO A 36 3.91 4.03 5.30
N VAL A 37 3.35 2.88 4.92
CA VAL A 37 2.41 2.09 5.75
C VAL A 37 2.83 0.63 5.83
N VAL A 38 2.41 -0.08 6.90
CA VAL A 38 2.74 -1.51 7.09
C VAL A 38 2.17 -2.39 5.97
N GLY A 39 1.08 -1.99 5.34
CA GLY A 39 0.55 -2.69 4.16
C GLY A 39 1.53 -2.87 3.00
N THR A 40 2.63 -2.10 2.97
CA THR A 40 3.72 -2.26 1.99
C THR A 40 4.76 -3.34 2.37
N ALA A 41 4.62 -3.98 3.54
CA ALA A 41 5.59 -4.93 4.08
C ALA A 41 6.02 -6.04 3.11
N PRO A 42 5.11 -6.70 2.36
CA PRO A 42 5.54 -7.75 1.43
C PRO A 42 6.56 -7.25 0.39
N PHE A 43 6.40 -6.02 -0.08
CA PHE A 43 7.36 -5.42 -1.00
C PHE A 43 8.71 -5.14 -0.34
N PHE A 44 8.72 -4.53 0.85
CA PHE A 44 9.96 -4.18 1.52
C PHE A 44 10.74 -5.38 2.05
N VAL A 45 10.05 -6.45 2.40
CA VAL A 45 10.70 -7.74 2.69
C VAL A 45 11.36 -8.30 1.42
N ALA A 46 10.64 -8.38 0.29
CA ALA A 46 11.22 -8.88 -0.95
C ALA A 46 12.41 -8.03 -1.43
N TYR A 47 12.32 -6.71 -1.27
CA TYR A 47 13.38 -5.77 -1.59
C TYR A 47 14.58 -5.91 -0.66
N GLY A 48 14.36 -5.91 0.66
CA GLY A 48 15.41 -5.94 1.68
C GLY A 48 16.15 -7.28 1.77
N GLU A 49 15.46 -8.41 1.48
CA GLU A 49 16.08 -9.73 1.32
C GLU A 49 16.91 -9.84 0.02
N GLY A 50 16.86 -8.82 -0.85
CA GLY A 50 17.59 -8.81 -2.11
C GLY A 50 16.96 -9.69 -3.21
N TRP A 51 15.77 -10.26 -2.99
CA TRP A 51 15.15 -11.18 -3.96
C TRP A 51 14.78 -10.50 -5.27
N LEU A 52 14.36 -9.23 -5.21
CA LEU A 52 14.05 -8.46 -6.42
C LEU A 52 15.31 -8.18 -7.24
N LYS A 53 16.42 -7.84 -6.58
CA LYS A 53 17.71 -7.64 -7.25
C LYS A 53 18.24 -8.95 -7.87
N GLN A 54 18.17 -10.06 -7.13
CA GLN A 54 18.56 -11.37 -7.64
C GLN A 54 17.71 -11.79 -8.85
N ALA A 55 16.46 -11.35 -8.91
CA ALA A 55 15.55 -11.57 -10.03
C ALA A 55 15.74 -10.56 -11.19
N GLY A 56 16.77 -9.70 -11.14
CA GLY A 56 17.11 -8.76 -12.18
C GLY A 56 16.35 -7.44 -12.18
N LEU A 57 15.66 -7.08 -11.07
CA LEU A 57 15.04 -5.75 -10.93
C LEU A 57 16.01 -4.78 -10.22
N ASP A 58 16.27 -3.65 -10.87
CA ASP A 58 17.00 -2.51 -10.28
C ASP A 58 15.99 -1.49 -9.76
N VAL A 59 15.69 -1.55 -8.46
CA VAL A 59 14.62 -0.80 -7.81
C VAL A 59 15.11 0.54 -7.31
N SER A 60 14.44 1.62 -7.75
CA SER A 60 14.55 2.96 -7.16
C SER A 60 13.25 3.34 -6.45
N LEU A 61 13.33 3.97 -5.28
CA LEU A 61 12.21 4.22 -4.38
C LEU A 61 11.90 5.71 -4.27
N THR A 62 10.61 6.07 -4.34
CA THR A 62 10.10 7.42 -4.08
C THR A 62 8.93 7.35 -3.11
N THR A 63 9.01 8.06 -1.98
CA THR A 63 7.96 8.12 -0.96
C THR A 63 6.93 9.20 -1.31
N PHE A 64 5.65 8.90 -1.07
CA PHE A 64 4.53 9.81 -1.25
C PHE A 64 3.65 9.85 0.00
N GLU A 65 3.00 10.99 0.24
CA GLU A 65 2.11 11.21 1.37
C GLU A 65 0.71 10.62 1.20
N SER A 66 0.33 10.25 -0.03
CA SER A 66 -0.95 9.62 -0.33
C SER A 66 -0.97 8.97 -1.71
N GLY A 67 -1.91 8.02 -1.91
CA GLY A 67 -2.12 7.42 -3.23
C GLY A 67 -2.52 8.42 -4.31
N PRO A 68 -3.47 9.36 -4.09
CA PRO A 68 -3.81 10.38 -5.09
C PRO A 68 -2.61 11.22 -5.56
N ASN A 69 -1.69 11.59 -4.67
CA ASN A 69 -0.49 12.35 -5.04
C ASN A 69 0.44 11.56 -5.97
N MET A 70 0.42 10.22 -5.89
CA MET A 70 1.25 9.33 -6.70
C MET A 70 0.71 9.17 -8.14
N ILE A 71 -0.58 9.39 -8.37
CA ILE A 71 -1.22 9.20 -9.69
C ILE A 71 -0.57 10.08 -10.77
N GLN A 72 -0.19 11.31 -10.44
CA GLN A 72 0.48 12.18 -11.40
C GLN A 72 1.87 11.64 -11.80
N ALA A 73 2.63 11.11 -10.84
CA ALA A 73 3.93 10.48 -11.11
C ALA A 73 3.80 9.22 -11.97
N LEU A 74 2.73 8.44 -11.76
CA LEU A 74 2.42 7.27 -12.59
C LEU A 74 2.02 7.70 -14.02
N ALA A 75 1.16 8.71 -14.15
CA ALA A 75 0.69 9.22 -15.45
C ALA A 75 1.82 9.82 -16.29
N SER A 76 2.77 10.52 -15.66
CA SER A 76 3.95 11.09 -16.34
C SER A 76 5.03 10.06 -16.64
N GLY A 77 4.89 8.82 -16.17
CA GLY A 77 5.92 7.80 -16.27
C GLY A 77 7.15 8.06 -15.39
N THR A 78 7.03 8.91 -14.35
CA THR A 78 8.09 9.11 -13.36
C THR A 78 8.27 7.87 -12.47
N ILE A 79 7.18 7.14 -12.22
CA ILE A 79 7.20 5.82 -11.57
C ILE A 79 6.58 4.77 -12.51
N ASP A 80 7.01 3.53 -12.37
CA ASP A 80 6.53 2.36 -13.12
C ASP A 80 5.59 1.51 -12.26
N ILE A 81 5.85 1.49 -10.96
CA ILE A 81 5.16 0.66 -9.96
C ILE A 81 4.61 1.57 -8.87
N TYR A 82 3.33 1.35 -8.56
CA TYR A 82 2.55 2.06 -7.55
C TYR A 82 2.25 1.11 -6.39
N ILE A 83 2.61 1.50 -5.16
CA ILE A 83 2.30 0.73 -3.95
C ILE A 83 1.56 1.63 -2.96
N ALA A 84 0.23 1.60 -3.03
CA ALA A 84 -0.67 2.34 -2.16
C ALA A 84 -2.09 1.76 -2.25
N GLY A 85 -3.08 2.45 -1.69
CA GLY A 85 -4.47 2.01 -1.73
C GLY A 85 -5.05 1.90 -3.14
N VAL A 86 -5.99 0.99 -3.36
CA VAL A 86 -6.58 0.69 -4.68
C VAL A 86 -7.46 1.83 -5.22
N ALA A 87 -8.14 2.58 -4.37
CA ALA A 87 -9.15 3.57 -4.77
C ALA A 87 -8.66 4.64 -5.77
N PRO A 88 -7.44 5.22 -5.65
CA PRO A 88 -6.94 6.20 -6.61
C PRO A 88 -6.77 5.67 -8.03
N LEU A 89 -6.66 4.34 -8.20
CA LEU A 89 -6.46 3.73 -9.52
C LEU A 89 -7.70 3.87 -10.42
N ALA A 90 -8.90 3.88 -9.84
CA ALA A 90 -10.13 4.19 -10.59
C ALA A 90 -10.07 5.62 -11.16
N VAL A 91 -9.65 6.59 -10.33
CA VAL A 91 -9.47 7.99 -10.77
C VAL A 91 -8.35 8.11 -11.83
N ALA A 92 -7.25 7.36 -11.69
CA ALA A 92 -6.19 7.32 -12.70
C ALA A 92 -6.72 6.82 -14.06
N ARG A 93 -7.44 5.71 -14.05
CA ARG A 93 -8.02 5.12 -15.26
C ARG A 93 -9.09 6.01 -15.92
N SER A 94 -9.90 6.72 -15.14
CA SER A 94 -10.87 7.68 -15.70
C SER A 94 -10.19 8.80 -16.50
N ARG A 95 -8.92 9.04 -16.23
CA ARG A 95 -8.06 10.03 -16.94
C ARG A 95 -7.19 9.39 -18.03
N GLY A 96 -7.44 8.12 -18.37
CA GLY A 96 -6.74 7.41 -19.45
C GLY A 96 -5.37 6.81 -19.03
N VAL A 97 -5.04 6.77 -17.75
CA VAL A 97 -3.79 6.13 -17.29
C VAL A 97 -3.95 4.61 -17.35
N ASP A 98 -3.15 3.93 -18.17
CA ASP A 98 -3.09 2.46 -18.19
C ASP A 98 -2.27 1.97 -17.00
N VAL A 99 -2.98 1.49 -15.99
CA VAL A 99 -2.41 0.92 -14.77
C VAL A 99 -3.18 -0.33 -14.38
N ARG A 100 -2.46 -1.36 -13.92
CA ARG A 100 -3.02 -2.68 -13.62
C ARG A 100 -2.51 -3.21 -12.29
N VAL A 101 -3.43 -3.70 -11.46
CA VAL A 101 -3.13 -4.33 -10.17
C VAL A 101 -2.63 -5.75 -10.42
N VAL A 102 -1.42 -6.06 -9.98
CA VAL A 102 -0.80 -7.37 -10.13
C VAL A 102 -0.80 -8.19 -8.83
N ALA A 103 -0.96 -7.52 -7.69
CA ALA A 103 -1.11 -8.15 -6.38
C ALA A 103 -1.84 -7.21 -5.41
N ALA A 104 -2.57 -7.76 -4.45
CA ALA A 104 -2.86 -7.07 -3.21
C ALA A 104 -1.63 -7.14 -2.28
N THR A 105 -1.59 -6.39 -1.20
CA THR A 105 -0.61 -6.56 -0.12
C THR A 105 -1.24 -6.49 1.25
N ALA A 106 -2.36 -5.76 1.39
CA ALA A 106 -3.11 -5.67 2.64
C ALA A 106 -4.60 -5.43 2.40
N THR A 107 -5.42 -5.84 3.38
CA THR A 107 -6.86 -5.58 3.44
C THR A 107 -7.24 -5.13 4.86
N GLY A 108 -8.37 -4.44 5.03
CA GLY A 108 -8.89 -4.07 6.34
C GLY A 108 -7.97 -3.17 7.18
N GLU A 109 -7.03 -2.48 6.54
CA GLU A 109 -5.95 -1.74 7.22
C GLU A 109 -6.34 -0.33 7.69
N ASN A 110 -7.42 0.26 7.15
CA ASN A 110 -7.89 1.57 7.58
C ASN A 110 -8.85 1.41 8.74
N VAL A 111 -8.53 2.04 9.84
CA VAL A 111 -9.31 2.05 11.07
C VAL A 111 -9.61 3.49 11.49
N VAL A 112 -10.59 3.67 12.35
CA VAL A 112 -10.97 5.01 12.86
C VAL A 112 -10.62 5.10 14.35
N VAL A 113 -9.94 6.18 14.70
CA VAL A 113 -9.58 6.50 16.09
C VAL A 113 -10.22 7.81 16.53
N ALA A 114 -10.51 7.91 17.84
CA ALA A 114 -10.95 9.12 18.51
C ALA A 114 -9.87 9.63 19.46
N ALA A 115 -9.51 10.90 19.34
CA ALA A 115 -8.67 11.59 20.32
C ALA A 115 -9.41 11.77 21.65
N PRO A 116 -8.75 12.06 22.78
CA PRO A 116 -9.37 12.12 24.10
C PRO A 116 -10.58 13.07 24.19
N SER A 117 -10.59 14.18 23.42
CA SER A 117 -11.72 15.10 23.32
C SER A 117 -13.01 14.41 22.90
N LEU A 118 -12.92 13.50 21.92
CA LEU A 118 -14.04 12.75 21.36
C LEU A 118 -14.22 11.38 22.02
N ALA A 119 -13.13 10.70 22.39
CA ALA A 119 -13.13 9.32 22.89
C ALA A 119 -14.00 9.09 24.13
N LYS A 120 -14.19 10.13 24.98
CA LYS A 120 -15.03 10.08 26.18
C LYS A 120 -16.52 9.89 25.89
N TYR A 121 -16.98 10.21 24.66
CA TYR A 121 -18.37 10.00 24.24
C TYR A 121 -18.63 8.60 23.68
N PHE A 122 -17.58 7.86 23.37
CA PHE A 122 -17.66 6.45 22.95
C PHE A 122 -17.61 5.53 24.18
N THR A 123 -18.76 5.41 24.85
CA THR A 123 -18.95 4.48 25.98
C THR A 123 -19.61 3.20 25.52
N ALA A 124 -19.59 2.15 26.36
CA ALA A 124 -20.19 0.86 26.02
C ALA A 124 -21.68 1.03 25.63
N GLY A 125 -22.03 0.45 24.48
CA GLY A 125 -23.40 0.53 23.93
C GLY A 125 -23.75 1.84 23.22
N THR A 126 -22.86 2.85 23.19
CA THR A 126 -23.11 4.11 22.47
C THR A 126 -22.80 3.95 20.99
N SER A 127 -23.75 4.23 20.11
CA SER A 127 -23.50 4.25 18.67
C SER A 127 -22.63 5.46 18.28
N ALA A 128 -21.89 5.34 17.17
CA ALA A 128 -21.05 6.44 16.67
C ALA A 128 -21.88 7.71 16.38
N ALA A 129 -23.10 7.57 15.83
CA ALA A 129 -23.99 8.69 15.61
C ALA A 129 -24.38 9.40 16.93
N ALA A 130 -24.70 8.65 17.98
CA ALA A 130 -25.02 9.21 19.29
C ALA A 130 -23.80 9.90 19.92
N ALA A 131 -22.61 9.31 19.84
CA ALA A 131 -21.39 9.86 20.39
C ALA A 131 -20.99 11.20 19.70
N LEU A 132 -21.04 11.25 18.38
CA LEU A 132 -20.71 12.45 17.60
C LEU A 132 -21.75 13.56 17.80
N LYS A 133 -23.03 13.22 17.87
CA LYS A 133 -24.09 14.19 18.21
C LYS A 133 -23.90 14.76 19.62
N ALA A 134 -23.58 13.91 20.61
CA ALA A 134 -23.31 14.35 21.97
C ALA A 134 -22.07 15.25 22.07
N PHE A 135 -21.01 14.91 21.31
CA PHE A 135 -19.82 15.76 21.19
C PHE A 135 -20.20 17.14 20.68
N ARG A 136 -20.92 17.23 19.54
CA ARG A 136 -21.33 18.50 18.96
C ARG A 136 -22.20 19.32 19.92
N ALA A 137 -23.14 18.66 20.59
CA ALA A 137 -24.01 19.34 21.57
C ALA A 137 -23.22 19.94 22.75
N ALA A 138 -22.17 19.25 23.21
CA ALA A 138 -21.33 19.69 24.33
C ALA A 138 -20.28 20.73 23.94
N VAL A 139 -19.70 20.63 22.70
CA VAL A 139 -18.58 21.48 22.26
C VAL A 139 -19.05 22.66 21.42
N GLY A 140 -20.27 22.60 20.87
CA GLY A 140 -20.88 23.66 20.03
C GLY A 140 -20.41 23.66 18.57
N LYS A 141 -19.62 22.64 18.13
CA LYS A 141 -19.11 22.51 16.76
C LYS A 141 -18.93 21.03 16.39
N PRO A 142 -18.94 20.70 15.07
CA PRO A 142 -18.74 19.34 14.60
C PRO A 142 -17.39 18.77 15.03
N ALA A 143 -17.33 17.44 15.19
CA ALA A 143 -16.08 16.73 15.40
C ALA A 143 -15.22 16.76 14.14
N ARG A 144 -13.96 17.15 14.26
CA ARG A 144 -13.00 17.23 13.15
C ARG A 144 -12.26 15.90 13.00
N LEU A 145 -12.53 15.19 11.92
CA LEU A 145 -11.92 13.90 11.62
C LEU A 145 -10.94 14.00 10.46
N ALA A 146 -9.66 13.75 10.76
CA ALA A 146 -8.61 13.76 9.75
C ALA A 146 -8.64 12.51 8.88
N THR A 147 -8.33 12.66 7.60
CA THR A 147 -8.16 11.55 6.64
C THR A 147 -7.29 11.99 5.47
N GLN A 148 -6.90 11.04 4.61
CA GLN A 148 -6.16 11.38 3.39
C GLN A 148 -7.05 12.09 2.36
N PRO A 149 -6.46 12.67 1.30
CA PRO A 149 -7.20 13.43 0.28
C PRO A 149 -8.32 12.62 -0.38
N ALA A 150 -9.29 13.33 -0.93
CA ALA A 150 -10.41 12.73 -1.68
C ALA A 150 -9.92 11.75 -2.76
N GLY A 151 -10.67 10.67 -2.97
CA GLY A 151 -10.30 9.58 -3.87
C GLY A 151 -9.30 8.57 -3.29
N SER A 152 -8.76 8.79 -2.08
CA SER A 152 -7.98 7.78 -1.35
C SER A 152 -8.86 6.73 -0.68
N VAL A 153 -8.28 5.55 -0.38
CA VAL A 153 -9.00 4.52 0.40
C VAL A 153 -9.42 5.06 1.77
N PRO A 154 -8.55 5.68 2.60
CA PRO A 154 -8.95 6.20 3.90
C PRO A 154 -10.09 7.21 3.85
N ASN A 155 -10.07 8.12 2.88
CA ASN A 155 -11.14 9.11 2.71
C ASN A 155 -12.47 8.46 2.33
N THR A 156 -12.43 7.54 1.38
CA THR A 156 -13.62 6.84 0.89
C THR A 156 -14.23 5.97 1.99
N THR A 157 -13.41 5.21 2.70
CA THR A 157 -13.88 4.29 3.75
C THR A 157 -14.36 5.02 5.00
N LEU A 158 -13.70 6.10 5.43
CA LEU A 158 -14.17 6.93 6.54
C LEU A 158 -15.56 7.48 6.27
N GLN A 159 -15.78 8.04 5.07
CA GLN A 159 -17.08 8.60 4.71
C GLN A 159 -18.15 7.52 4.54
N TYR A 160 -17.77 6.33 4.01
CA TYR A 160 -18.67 5.18 3.95
C TYR A 160 -19.12 4.77 5.36
N TRP A 161 -18.19 4.61 6.29
CA TRP A 161 -18.51 4.29 7.67
C TRP A 161 -19.44 5.33 8.31
N LEU A 162 -19.11 6.60 8.19
CA LEU A 162 -19.91 7.69 8.78
C LEU A 162 -21.34 7.72 8.24
N TRP A 163 -21.47 7.68 6.90
CA TRP A 163 -22.76 7.97 6.27
C TRP A 163 -23.60 6.72 6.00
N GLU A 164 -22.98 5.59 5.64
CA GLU A 164 -23.71 4.37 5.26
C GLU A 164 -23.82 3.37 6.42
N VAL A 165 -22.82 3.24 7.26
CA VAL A 165 -22.81 2.27 8.37
C VAL A 165 -23.33 2.90 9.65
N ALA A 166 -22.65 3.92 10.16
CA ALA A 166 -22.94 4.55 11.43
C ALA A 166 -24.13 5.55 11.37
N LYS A 167 -24.57 5.96 10.16
CA LYS A 167 -25.70 6.89 9.94
C LYS A 167 -25.54 8.21 10.69
N VAL A 168 -24.33 8.73 10.72
CA VAL A 168 -23.99 10.02 11.36
C VAL A 168 -24.62 11.16 10.56
N ASP A 169 -25.17 12.17 11.26
CA ASP A 169 -25.58 13.41 10.61
C ASP A 169 -24.34 14.17 10.12
N LYS A 170 -24.36 14.60 8.85
CA LYS A 170 -23.24 15.36 8.25
C LYS A 170 -22.90 16.63 9.01
N ALA A 171 -23.88 17.21 9.72
CA ALA A 171 -23.65 18.39 10.55
C ALA A 171 -22.82 18.09 11.81
N ASP A 172 -22.67 16.83 12.22
CA ASP A 172 -21.93 16.44 13.42
C ASP A 172 -20.43 16.20 13.16
N VAL A 173 -19.99 16.18 11.89
CA VAL A 173 -18.61 15.87 11.49
C VAL A 173 -18.10 16.83 10.41
N GLU A 174 -16.87 17.29 10.58
CA GLU A 174 -16.05 17.94 9.56
C GLU A 174 -14.93 17.00 9.12
N ILE A 175 -14.87 16.68 7.82
CA ILE A 175 -13.78 15.89 7.24
C ILE A 175 -12.60 16.81 6.93
N VAL A 176 -11.42 16.50 7.48
CA VAL A 176 -10.20 17.31 7.34
C VAL A 176 -9.16 16.51 6.54
N PRO A 177 -9.01 16.77 5.22
CA PRO A 177 -8.05 16.04 4.40
C PRO A 177 -6.62 16.53 4.65
N MET A 178 -5.69 15.55 4.86
CA MET A 178 -4.25 15.82 5.03
C MET A 178 -3.42 14.57 4.71
N GLY A 179 -2.08 14.69 4.64
CA GLY A 179 -1.17 13.56 4.41
C GLY A 179 -1.09 12.61 5.61
N ILE A 180 -0.44 11.47 5.42
CA ILE A 180 -0.33 10.40 6.44
C ILE A 180 0.31 10.93 7.72
N ASP A 181 1.49 11.56 7.60
CA ASP A 181 2.24 12.05 8.76
C ASP A 181 1.52 13.21 9.45
N ALA A 182 0.91 14.11 8.66
CA ALA A 182 0.11 15.22 9.19
C ALA A 182 -1.10 14.71 9.97
N THR A 183 -1.78 13.65 9.50
CA THR A 183 -2.90 13.01 10.21
C THR A 183 -2.46 12.50 11.58
N GLN A 184 -1.35 11.76 11.63
CA GLN A 184 -0.79 11.24 12.88
C GLN A 184 -0.46 12.37 13.88
N GLN A 185 0.24 13.41 13.41
CA GLN A 185 0.64 14.53 14.25
C GLN A 185 -0.58 15.35 14.74
N ALA A 186 -1.56 15.60 13.87
CA ALA A 186 -2.78 16.32 14.23
C ALA A 186 -3.60 15.61 15.31
N ILE A 187 -3.70 14.26 15.24
CA ILE A 187 -4.38 13.46 16.26
C ILE A 187 -3.62 13.51 17.58
N LEU A 188 -2.28 13.34 17.57
CA LEU A 188 -1.44 13.39 18.77
C LEU A 188 -1.47 14.76 19.45
N ALA A 189 -1.46 15.84 18.67
CA ALA A 189 -1.52 17.21 19.17
C ALA A 189 -2.92 17.65 19.62
N GLY A 190 -3.97 16.82 19.38
CA GLY A 190 -5.37 17.23 19.64
C GLY A 190 -5.86 18.35 18.71
N ALA A 191 -5.20 18.55 17.56
CA ALA A 191 -5.61 19.53 16.55
C ALA A 191 -6.85 19.08 15.76
N VAL A 192 -7.15 17.78 15.82
CA VAL A 192 -8.37 17.14 15.35
C VAL A 192 -8.92 16.21 16.41
N ASP A 193 -10.21 15.88 16.34
CA ASP A 193 -10.88 15.06 17.35
C ASP A 193 -10.74 13.55 17.08
N GLY A 194 -10.19 13.17 15.93
CA GLY A 194 -9.94 11.80 15.53
C GLY A 194 -9.60 11.71 14.06
N GLY A 195 -9.66 10.49 13.50
CA GLY A 195 -9.43 10.31 12.08
C GLY A 195 -9.24 8.87 11.64
N SER A 196 -9.05 8.69 10.34
CA SER A 196 -8.72 7.40 9.75
C SER A 196 -7.21 7.23 9.68
N VAL A 197 -6.71 6.16 10.27
CA VAL A 197 -5.28 5.82 10.33
C VAL A 197 -5.04 4.38 9.92
N ARG A 198 -3.77 4.06 9.66
CA ARG A 198 -3.25 2.72 9.36
C ARG A 198 -2.00 2.47 10.18
N GLU A 199 -1.52 1.24 10.19
CA GLU A 199 -0.22 0.95 10.79
C GLU A 199 0.95 1.51 9.94
N PRO A 200 2.04 2.03 10.55
CA PRO A 200 2.35 2.00 11.98
C PRO A 200 1.74 3.17 12.78
N ALA A 201 1.05 4.12 12.14
CA ALA A 201 0.52 5.31 12.82
C ALA A 201 -0.45 4.95 13.97
N LEU A 202 -1.29 3.90 13.83
CA LEU A 202 -2.16 3.43 14.89
C LEU A 202 -1.36 3.04 16.15
N THR A 203 -0.37 2.18 15.99
CA THR A 203 0.51 1.74 17.09
C THR A 203 1.26 2.93 17.70
N ILE A 204 1.82 3.84 16.88
CA ILE A 204 2.54 5.02 17.36
C ILE A 204 1.65 5.93 18.22
N ILE A 205 0.44 6.24 17.77
CA ILE A 205 -0.45 7.15 18.49
C ILE A 205 -0.97 6.54 19.78
N GLN A 206 -1.26 5.23 19.80
CA GLN A 206 -1.70 4.52 21.01
C GLN A 206 -0.57 4.34 22.03
N ASP A 207 0.66 4.11 21.58
CA ASP A 207 1.83 4.02 22.45
C ASP A 207 2.15 5.37 23.11
N ARG A 208 2.04 6.47 22.35
CA ARG A 208 2.29 7.84 22.87
C ARG A 208 1.14 8.39 23.70
N ASN A 209 -0.09 8.01 23.39
CA ASN A 209 -1.28 8.47 24.11
C ASN A 209 -2.34 7.36 24.20
N PRO A 210 -2.30 6.53 25.25
CA PRO A 210 -3.26 5.44 25.46
C PRO A 210 -4.73 5.88 25.63
N ALA A 211 -4.99 7.19 25.82
CA ALA A 211 -6.34 7.73 25.86
C ALA A 211 -6.99 7.87 24.46
N ILE A 212 -6.20 7.73 23.39
CA ILE A 212 -6.72 7.65 22.02
C ILE A 212 -7.32 6.26 21.82
N LYS A 213 -8.60 6.21 21.46
CA LYS A 213 -9.35 4.95 21.31
C LYS A 213 -9.54 4.58 19.85
N LEU A 214 -9.34 3.30 19.53
CA LEU A 214 -9.87 2.69 18.31
C LEU A 214 -11.40 2.62 18.46
N ILE A 215 -12.14 3.23 17.53
CA ILE A 215 -13.61 3.31 17.56
C ILE A 215 -14.29 2.55 16.42
N ALA A 216 -13.56 2.20 15.36
CA ALA A 216 -14.04 1.29 14.31
C ALA A 216 -12.86 0.56 13.66
N GLY A 217 -12.95 -0.76 13.54
CA GLY A 217 -12.00 -1.62 12.84
C GLY A 217 -12.22 -1.65 11.32
N GLY A 218 -11.30 -2.23 10.58
CA GLY A 218 -11.35 -2.20 9.11
C GLY A 218 -12.63 -2.80 8.51
N GLU A 219 -13.11 -3.92 9.05
CA GLU A 219 -14.37 -4.55 8.61
C GLU A 219 -15.61 -3.73 8.97
N ASP A 220 -15.59 -3.06 10.14
CA ASP A 220 -16.68 -2.17 10.56
C ASP A 220 -16.72 -0.92 9.68
N VAL A 221 -15.55 -0.45 9.25
CA VAL A 221 -15.38 0.76 8.43
C VAL A 221 -15.85 0.53 7.00
N PHE A 222 -15.49 -0.63 6.43
CA PHE A 222 -15.89 -1.01 5.07
C PHE A 222 -15.81 -2.54 4.92
N PRO A 223 -16.92 -3.25 4.66
CA PRO A 223 -16.93 -4.71 4.52
C PRO A 223 -15.96 -5.20 3.44
N GLY A 224 -15.12 -6.18 3.78
CA GLY A 224 -14.08 -6.70 2.88
C GLY A 224 -13.06 -5.64 2.44
N GLN A 225 -12.86 -4.60 3.22
CA GLN A 225 -12.08 -3.40 2.88
C GLN A 225 -10.84 -3.70 2.05
N PRO A 226 -10.80 -3.30 0.75
CA PRO A 226 -9.58 -3.39 -0.05
C PRO A 226 -8.59 -2.33 0.44
N GLY A 227 -7.34 -2.71 0.55
CA GLY A 227 -6.29 -1.85 1.11
C GLY A 227 -5.19 -1.52 0.11
N THR A 228 -3.96 -1.74 0.55
CA THR A 228 -2.76 -1.52 -0.25
C THR A 228 -2.61 -2.58 -1.33
N VAL A 229 -2.24 -2.14 -2.53
CA VAL A 229 -1.99 -2.97 -3.71
C VAL A 229 -0.65 -2.64 -4.34
N VAL A 230 -0.12 -3.56 -5.13
CA VAL A 230 0.94 -3.31 -6.11
C VAL A 230 0.28 -3.22 -7.48
N ALA A 231 0.36 -2.04 -8.06
CA ALA A 231 -0.10 -1.79 -9.43
C ALA A 231 1.07 -1.33 -10.31
N VAL A 232 1.02 -1.71 -11.57
CA VAL A 232 2.12 -1.50 -12.52
C VAL A 232 1.58 -0.80 -13.76
N SER A 233 2.34 0.13 -14.33
CA SER A 233 1.96 0.79 -15.59
C SER A 233 1.89 -0.22 -16.73
N GLY A 234 0.90 -0.07 -17.62
CA GLY A 234 0.74 -0.97 -18.77
C GLY A 234 1.98 -1.00 -19.68
N ALA A 235 2.66 0.13 -19.83
CA ALA A 235 3.92 0.22 -20.57
C ALA A 235 5.03 -0.66 -19.96
N PHE A 236 5.17 -0.65 -18.62
CA PHE A 236 6.17 -1.50 -17.95
C PHE A 236 5.80 -2.98 -18.06
N ILE A 237 4.52 -3.33 -17.89
CA ILE A 237 4.02 -4.71 -18.06
C ILE A 237 4.34 -5.24 -19.46
N THR A 238 4.03 -4.46 -20.48
CA THR A 238 4.24 -4.85 -21.89
C THR A 238 5.73 -5.05 -22.20
N LYS A 239 6.58 -4.16 -21.69
CA LYS A 239 8.02 -4.21 -21.95
C LYS A 239 8.74 -5.28 -21.12
N ASN A 240 8.29 -5.53 -19.89
CA ASN A 240 9.01 -6.33 -18.91
C ASN A 240 8.10 -7.37 -18.19
N PRO A 241 7.34 -8.20 -18.91
CA PRO A 241 6.36 -9.10 -18.27
C PRO A 241 7.01 -10.12 -17.32
N GLN A 242 8.25 -10.54 -17.60
CA GLN A 242 9.00 -11.43 -16.72
C GLN A 242 9.42 -10.74 -15.42
N ALA A 243 9.83 -9.48 -15.47
CA ALA A 243 10.18 -8.69 -14.29
C ALA A 243 8.94 -8.51 -13.38
N VAL A 244 7.76 -8.29 -13.97
CA VAL A 244 6.49 -8.24 -13.21
C VAL A 244 6.18 -9.59 -12.56
N GLN A 245 6.42 -10.70 -13.26
CA GLN A 245 6.24 -12.04 -12.65
C GLN A 245 7.17 -12.24 -11.47
N GLN A 246 8.44 -11.87 -11.59
CA GLN A 246 9.42 -11.99 -10.51
C GLN A 246 9.08 -11.08 -9.32
N LEU A 247 8.56 -9.87 -9.59
CA LEU A 247 8.03 -9.00 -8.53
C LEU A 247 6.95 -9.73 -7.73
N VAL A 248 5.93 -10.30 -8.40
CA VAL A 248 4.82 -10.99 -7.73
C VAL A 248 5.30 -12.25 -7.01
N ASN A 249 6.23 -13.01 -7.58
CA ASN A 249 6.87 -14.15 -6.90
C ASN A 249 7.54 -13.70 -5.59
N GLY A 250 8.27 -12.58 -5.61
CA GLY A 250 8.88 -11.98 -4.43
C GLY A 250 7.85 -11.59 -3.38
N LEU A 251 6.72 -10.99 -3.79
CA LEU A 251 5.63 -10.61 -2.86
C LEU A 251 5.00 -11.82 -2.18
N VAL A 252 4.71 -12.89 -2.92
CA VAL A 252 4.16 -14.16 -2.36
C VAL A 252 5.13 -14.77 -1.37
N ARG A 253 6.42 -14.83 -1.71
CA ARG A 253 7.47 -15.32 -0.82
C ARG A 253 7.57 -14.47 0.45
N ALA A 254 7.49 -13.14 0.32
CA ALA A 254 7.56 -12.20 1.43
C ALA A 254 6.35 -12.33 2.38
N ALA A 255 5.14 -12.47 1.85
CA ALA A 255 3.95 -12.70 2.66
C ALA A 255 4.05 -14.00 3.46
N ASN A 256 4.57 -15.07 2.86
CA ASN A 256 4.83 -16.34 3.54
C ASN A 256 5.88 -16.19 4.66
N LEU A 257 6.92 -15.36 4.46
CA LEU A 257 7.91 -15.06 5.48
C LEU A 257 7.26 -14.30 6.64
N ILE A 258 6.49 -13.23 6.35
CA ILE A 258 5.80 -12.43 7.37
C ILE A 258 4.84 -13.31 8.19
N ALA A 259 4.07 -14.15 7.53
CA ALA A 259 3.12 -15.04 8.23
C ALA A 259 3.79 -16.05 9.16
N LYS A 260 4.97 -16.57 8.79
CA LYS A 260 5.69 -17.58 9.57
C LYS A 260 6.63 -16.98 10.62
N THR A 261 7.26 -15.87 10.30
CA THR A 261 8.34 -15.26 11.09
C THR A 261 8.30 -13.74 10.97
N PRO A 262 7.27 -13.06 11.52
CA PRO A 262 7.08 -11.60 11.37
C PRO A 262 8.29 -10.80 11.85
N ASP A 263 9.02 -11.27 12.87
CA ASP A 263 10.22 -10.60 13.38
C ASP A 263 11.31 -10.42 12.31
N LYS A 264 11.39 -11.32 11.33
CA LYS A 264 12.34 -11.18 10.20
C LYS A 264 11.97 -10.03 9.25
N ALA A 265 10.72 -9.59 9.24
CA ALA A 265 10.29 -8.46 8.44
C ALA A 265 10.61 -7.10 9.09
N VAL A 266 10.79 -7.07 10.41
CA VAL A 266 11.02 -5.83 11.19
C VAL A 266 12.18 -4.98 10.66
N PRO A 267 13.40 -5.51 10.42
CA PRO A 267 14.51 -4.68 9.95
C PRO A 267 14.24 -4.06 8.58
N HIS A 268 13.57 -4.78 7.68
CA HIS A 268 13.26 -4.30 6.34
C HIS A 268 12.23 -3.16 6.36
N LEU A 269 11.20 -3.27 7.22
CA LEU A 269 10.21 -2.21 7.39
C LEU A 269 10.78 -1.01 8.16
N ALA A 270 11.56 -1.23 9.20
CA ALA A 270 12.20 -0.15 9.94
C ALA A 270 13.11 0.70 9.04
N ALA A 271 13.86 0.06 8.13
CA ALA A 271 14.67 0.76 7.13
C ALA A 271 13.82 1.57 6.13
N ALA A 272 12.65 1.07 5.74
CA ALA A 272 11.79 1.66 4.74
C ALA A 272 10.86 2.76 5.29
N LEU A 273 10.20 2.48 6.43
CA LEU A 273 9.14 3.33 6.97
C LEU A 273 9.66 4.37 7.97
N GLY A 274 10.79 4.09 8.60
CA GLY A 274 11.24 4.88 9.74
C GLY A 274 12.42 5.80 9.45
N LYS A 275 13.22 5.57 8.42
CA LYS A 275 14.53 6.23 8.27
C LYS A 275 15.27 6.40 9.62
N GLY A 276 15.11 5.41 10.53
CA GLY A 276 15.58 5.46 11.91
C GLY A 276 14.72 6.28 12.89
N ILE A 277 13.54 6.78 12.48
CA ILE A 277 12.65 7.59 13.33
C ILE A 277 11.63 6.70 14.08
N VAL A 278 11.15 5.62 13.45
CA VAL A 278 10.25 4.66 14.07
C VAL A 278 11.06 3.50 14.67
N GLU A 279 10.91 3.29 15.97
CA GLU A 279 11.63 2.22 16.66
C GLU A 279 11.23 0.83 16.14
N PRO A 280 12.19 -0.11 16.02
CA PRO A 280 11.90 -1.48 15.60
C PRO A 280 10.82 -2.17 16.42
N ALA A 281 10.72 -1.88 17.73
CA ALA A 281 9.68 -2.41 18.61
C ALA A 281 8.26 -1.97 18.21
N ILE A 282 8.10 -0.74 17.73
CA ILE A 282 6.84 -0.23 17.20
C ILE A 282 6.47 -0.97 15.90
N ILE A 283 7.45 -1.16 15.01
CA ILE A 283 7.24 -1.93 13.76
C ILE A 283 6.85 -3.37 14.07
N ALA A 284 7.49 -4.02 15.04
CA ALA A 284 7.14 -5.37 15.46
C ALA A 284 5.69 -5.47 15.96
N LYS A 285 5.24 -4.54 16.81
CA LYS A 285 3.85 -4.46 17.26
C LYS A 285 2.89 -4.21 16.08
N ALA A 286 3.23 -3.27 15.21
CA ALA A 286 2.41 -2.91 14.06
C ALA A 286 2.24 -4.05 13.06
N LEU A 287 3.27 -4.88 12.83
CA LEU A 287 3.22 -6.04 11.92
C LEU A 287 2.21 -7.11 12.36
N VAL A 288 2.00 -7.28 13.66
CA VAL A 288 1.08 -8.29 14.22
C VAL A 288 -0.23 -7.66 14.72
N SER A 289 -0.43 -6.39 14.47
CA SER A 289 -1.66 -5.67 14.81
C SER A 289 -2.87 -6.25 14.08
N PRO A 290 -4.07 -6.26 14.69
CA PRO A 290 -5.31 -6.62 13.99
C PRO A 290 -5.62 -5.76 12.77
N ALA A 291 -5.02 -4.56 12.65
CA ALA A 291 -5.09 -3.67 11.50
C ALA A 291 -4.05 -4.00 10.42
N SER A 292 -3.25 -5.05 10.58
CA SER A 292 -2.24 -5.50 9.60
C SER A 292 -2.63 -6.86 9.03
N LYS A 293 -3.61 -6.87 8.13
CA LYS A 293 -4.07 -8.08 7.43
C LYS A 293 -3.39 -8.18 6.06
N PHE A 294 -2.35 -9.00 5.96
CA PHE A 294 -1.66 -9.24 4.71
C PHE A 294 -2.45 -10.18 3.81
N GLU A 295 -2.70 -9.74 2.59
CA GLU A 295 -3.39 -10.50 1.55
C GLU A 295 -2.73 -10.22 0.21
N ILE A 296 -2.22 -11.25 -0.45
CA ILE A 296 -1.52 -11.10 -1.75
C ILE A 296 -2.42 -11.43 -2.93
N ASP A 297 -3.46 -12.23 -2.72
CA ASP A 297 -4.39 -12.62 -3.78
C ASP A 297 -5.24 -11.42 -4.24
N PRO A 298 -4.99 -10.86 -5.44
CA PRO A 298 -5.74 -9.72 -5.92
C PRO A 298 -7.21 -10.05 -6.22
N ARG A 299 -7.56 -11.33 -6.41
CA ARG A 299 -8.93 -11.76 -6.72
C ARG A 299 -9.88 -11.51 -5.55
N LYS A 300 -9.37 -11.59 -4.31
CA LYS A 300 -10.16 -11.38 -3.10
C LYS A 300 -10.63 -9.93 -2.91
N ILE A 301 -9.96 -8.99 -3.58
CA ILE A 301 -10.30 -7.57 -3.46
C ILE A 301 -11.04 -6.99 -4.68
N ILE A 302 -11.34 -7.79 -5.70
CA ILE A 302 -12.03 -7.31 -6.92
C ILE A 302 -13.41 -6.77 -6.56
N GLU A 303 -14.27 -7.58 -5.95
CA GLU A 303 -15.64 -7.16 -5.61
C GLU A 303 -15.68 -6.04 -4.55
N PRO A 304 -14.90 -6.09 -3.46
CA PRO A 304 -14.81 -4.94 -2.56
C PRO A 304 -14.30 -3.66 -3.24
N SER A 305 -13.38 -3.76 -4.20
CA SER A 305 -12.91 -2.59 -4.98
C SER A 305 -14.00 -2.05 -5.89
N ARG A 306 -14.88 -2.90 -6.43
CA ARG A 306 -16.04 -2.49 -7.21
C ARG A 306 -17.03 -1.71 -6.34
N ALA A 307 -17.37 -2.23 -5.16
CA ALA A 307 -18.21 -1.55 -4.20
C ALA A 307 -17.63 -0.20 -3.77
N MET A 308 -16.30 -0.14 -3.57
CA MET A 308 -15.60 1.10 -3.25
C MET A 308 -15.68 2.13 -4.39
N GLN A 309 -15.51 1.69 -5.64
CA GLN A 309 -15.64 2.55 -6.82
C GLN A 309 -17.05 3.13 -6.95
N ALA A 310 -18.10 2.32 -6.76
CA ALA A 310 -19.48 2.78 -6.75
C ALA A 310 -19.70 3.87 -5.68
N TYR A 311 -19.10 3.69 -4.51
CA TYR A 311 -19.18 4.71 -3.46
C TYR A 311 -18.38 5.97 -3.78
N GLN A 312 -17.23 5.86 -4.48
CA GLN A 312 -16.49 7.02 -4.97
C GLN A 312 -17.32 7.88 -5.93
N VAL A 313 -18.16 7.25 -6.78
CA VAL A 313 -19.11 7.97 -7.63
C VAL A 313 -20.16 8.69 -6.79
N LYS A 314 -20.70 8.04 -5.77
CA LYS A 314 -21.67 8.66 -4.83
C LYS A 314 -21.07 9.85 -4.07
N LEU A 315 -19.76 9.80 -3.77
CA LEU A 315 -18.99 10.89 -3.13
C LEU A 315 -18.61 12.01 -4.12
N GLY A 316 -18.73 11.80 -5.44
CA GLY A 316 -18.26 12.73 -6.46
C GLY A 316 -16.74 12.77 -6.64
N SER A 317 -15.98 11.83 -6.03
CA SER A 317 -14.54 11.70 -6.25
C SER A 317 -14.19 10.93 -7.52
N LEU A 318 -15.17 10.27 -8.11
CA LEU A 318 -15.15 9.65 -9.43
C LEU A 318 -16.44 10.06 -10.17
N GLU A 319 -16.35 10.42 -11.44
CA GLU A 319 -17.50 10.90 -12.21
C GLU A 319 -18.49 9.78 -12.53
N LYS A 320 -18.00 8.61 -12.89
CA LYS A 320 -18.78 7.42 -13.21
C LYS A 320 -18.00 6.14 -12.91
N GLU A 321 -18.71 5.04 -12.74
CA GLU A 321 -18.08 3.73 -12.63
C GLU A 321 -17.36 3.35 -13.93
N LEU A 322 -16.20 2.71 -13.78
CA LEU A 322 -15.39 2.22 -14.89
C LEU A 322 -15.45 0.69 -14.94
N PRO A 323 -15.36 0.09 -16.12
CA PRO A 323 -15.18 -1.35 -16.24
C PRO A 323 -13.95 -1.82 -15.44
N PHE A 324 -14.11 -2.93 -14.74
CA PHE A 324 -13.01 -3.57 -14.01
C PHE A 324 -12.10 -4.40 -14.93
N ASP A 325 -12.55 -4.65 -16.16
CA ASP A 325 -11.75 -5.36 -17.16
C ASP A 325 -10.43 -4.66 -17.38
N GLY A 326 -9.34 -5.43 -17.30
CA GLY A 326 -7.98 -4.94 -17.42
C GLY A 326 -7.46 -4.10 -16.24
N LEU A 327 -8.22 -3.92 -15.15
CA LEU A 327 -7.65 -3.34 -13.93
C LEU A 327 -6.86 -4.35 -13.11
N PHE A 328 -7.27 -5.61 -13.09
CA PHE A 328 -6.63 -6.68 -12.33
C PHE A 328 -5.98 -7.72 -13.25
N GLU A 329 -4.67 -7.89 -13.13
CA GLU A 329 -3.87 -8.90 -13.85
C GLU A 329 -3.58 -10.09 -12.93
N THR A 330 -4.61 -10.89 -12.63
CA THR A 330 -4.53 -12.00 -11.66
C THR A 330 -3.59 -13.12 -12.06
N GLN A 331 -3.31 -13.23 -13.36
CA GLN A 331 -2.45 -14.28 -13.93
C GLN A 331 -1.03 -14.32 -13.32
N TYR A 332 -0.48 -13.16 -12.89
CA TYR A 332 0.83 -13.12 -12.25
C TYR A 332 0.82 -13.81 -10.88
N TYR A 333 -0.23 -13.55 -10.09
CA TYR A 333 -0.42 -14.24 -8.82
C TYR A 333 -0.70 -15.72 -9.00
N GLU A 334 -1.57 -16.09 -9.95
CA GLU A 334 -1.91 -17.50 -10.24
C GLU A 334 -0.68 -18.32 -10.64
N ARG A 335 0.25 -17.74 -11.39
CA ARG A 335 1.53 -18.38 -11.71
C ARG A 335 2.44 -18.46 -10.48
N ALA A 336 2.51 -17.41 -9.67
CA ALA A 336 3.37 -17.36 -8.50
C ALA A 336 3.03 -18.40 -7.41
N ILE A 337 1.76 -18.82 -7.30
CA ILE A 337 1.34 -19.83 -6.33
C ILE A 337 1.43 -21.28 -6.85
N LYS A 338 1.70 -21.47 -8.14
CA LYS A 338 1.85 -22.81 -8.76
C LYS A 338 3.31 -23.27 -8.85
N GLY A 339 4.26 -22.37 -8.76
CA GLY A 339 5.70 -22.62 -8.77
C GLY A 339 6.28 -22.55 -7.40
#